data_c8ed3f747fd0549a261ca1fbe55ddc58
#
_entry.id   c8ed3f747fd0549a261ca1fbe55ddc58
#
_cell.length_a   1.000
_cell.length_b   1.000
_cell.length_c   1.000
_cell.angle_alpha   90.00
_cell.angle_beta   90.00
_cell.angle_gamma   90.00
#
_symmetry.space_group_name_H-M   'P 1'
#
loop_
_entity.id
_entity.type
_entity.pdbx_description
1 polymer ?
#
loop_
_entity_poly.entity_id
_entity_poly.type
_entity_poly.pdbx_seq_one_letter_code
_entity_poly.pdbx_strand_id
1 'polypeptide(L)'
;AAEEGGSASVLGNNDNLDEYYENSYSDDDSDYSSSSANSVHSGAPSMSEIGRKNDSTNAYEAGKSIGSLMSAYGLNLDLAPVADVLSGNSTGIGDRTFGTDAQTVSDMASEVIRGIQEEDVNAAMKYFPGYGAASSNMSGFPVINSSLDELKKKEFLPYSDAIAQGLDFIMVGHISVPNVTGDDTPASLSDKMISEVLRQDLGFKGIVMTDYLNDRTIVKNYSAADAAVKAIQAGADLLLEPDDLDAAYEGVLKAVKKGDITEDRLDESIYRILRVKLSMQDESSDTTESESVSDY
;
A
#
# COMPACT_ATOMS: atom_id res chain seq x y z
N ALA A 1 8.46 -5.56 6.48
CA ALA A 1 8.63 -5.54 5.04
C ALA A 1 9.76 -4.59 4.66
N ALA A 2 10.56 -4.95 3.66
CA ALA A 2 11.46 -4.00 3.04
C ALA A 2 10.58 -3.11 2.17
N GLU A 3 10.52 -1.83 2.47
CA GLU A 3 9.52 -1.08 1.78
C GLU A 3 10.04 -0.43 0.50
N GLU A 4 11.17 0.21 0.43
CA GLU A 4 11.50 1.01 -0.76
C GLU A 4 13.00 1.12 -1.03
N GLY A 5 13.79 0.20 -0.58
CA GLY A 5 15.25 0.29 -0.72
C GLY A 5 15.88 1.41 0.15
N GLY A 6 17.12 1.74 -0.10
CA GLY A 6 17.86 2.70 0.71
C GLY A 6 18.16 2.16 2.10
N SER A 7 17.90 2.95 3.13
CA SER A 7 18.09 2.57 4.52
C SER A 7 16.87 1.90 5.17
N ALA A 8 15.81 1.61 4.42
CA ALA A 8 14.62 0.93 4.93
C ALA A 8 14.94 -0.51 5.37
N SER A 9 14.37 -0.95 6.46
CA SER A 9 14.61 -2.26 7.07
C SER A 9 13.58 -3.29 6.64
N VAL A 10 14.02 -4.51 6.27
CA VAL A 10 13.12 -5.63 5.92
C VAL A 10 12.29 -6.12 7.11
N LEU A 11 12.77 -5.94 8.32
CA LEU A 11 12.15 -6.47 9.54
C LEU A 11 11.70 -5.38 10.51
N GLY A 12 11.23 -4.29 9.98
CA GLY A 12 10.56 -3.26 10.76
C GLY A 12 11.49 -2.44 11.67
N ASN A 13 11.75 -1.23 11.29
CA ASN A 13 11.70 -0.10 12.18
C ASN A 13 10.88 0.97 11.47
N ASN A 14 9.74 1.23 12.00
CA ASN A 14 8.80 2.25 11.55
C ASN A 14 9.29 3.68 11.86
N ASP A 15 10.60 3.85 12.09
CA ASP A 15 11.21 5.10 12.55
C ASP A 15 10.98 6.28 11.60
N ASN A 16 10.65 6.00 10.32
CA ASN A 16 10.38 7.07 9.36
C ASN A 16 8.90 7.50 9.28
N LEU A 17 7.98 6.67 9.73
CA LEU A 17 6.57 7.08 9.86
C LEU A 17 6.36 7.93 11.10
N ASP A 18 7.06 7.61 12.19
CA ASP A 18 7.02 8.40 13.42
C ASP A 18 7.61 9.82 13.19
N GLU A 19 8.66 9.97 12.40
CA GLU A 19 9.24 11.27 12.04
C GLU A 19 8.28 12.13 11.17
N TYR A 20 7.42 11.51 10.36
CA TYR A 20 6.37 12.23 9.64
C TYR A 20 5.31 12.78 10.60
N TYR A 21 4.98 12.04 11.65
CA TYR A 21 3.99 12.45 12.65
C TYR A 21 4.59 13.33 13.76
N GLU A 22 5.85 13.11 14.17
CA GLU A 22 6.51 13.91 15.22
C GLU A 22 6.82 15.34 14.78
N ASN A 23 7.15 15.60 13.52
CA ASN A 23 7.37 16.97 13.04
C ASN A 23 6.10 17.81 12.92
N SER A 24 4.91 17.23 13.11
CA SER A 24 3.65 17.97 13.14
C SER A 24 3.15 18.33 14.53
N TYR A 25 3.71 17.79 15.61
CA TYR A 25 3.30 18.08 16.98
C TYR A 25 4.47 17.99 17.95
N SER A 26 5.03 19.16 18.31
CA SER A 26 5.90 19.30 19.49
C SER A 26 5.03 19.35 20.73
N ASP A 27 4.93 18.25 21.48
CA ASP A 27 4.72 18.31 22.93
C ASP A 27 5.38 17.11 23.60
N ASP A 28 6.19 17.46 24.57
CA ASP A 28 7.09 16.78 25.46
C ASP A 28 6.49 15.50 26.08
N ASP A 29 7.23 14.41 26.01
CA ASP A 29 7.59 13.48 27.11
C ASP A 29 7.85 12.04 26.65
N SER A 30 9.03 11.62 27.04
CA SER A 30 9.46 10.27 27.44
C SER A 30 10.22 9.39 26.46
N ASP A 31 11.50 9.22 26.85
CA ASP A 31 12.38 8.06 26.77
C ASP A 31 11.71 6.75 26.26
N TYR A 32 11.94 6.43 25.00
CA TYR A 32 11.97 5.06 24.53
C TYR A 32 13.34 4.78 23.91
N SER A 33 14.20 4.09 24.68
CA SER A 33 15.51 3.64 24.21
C SER A 33 15.34 2.62 23.09
N SER A 34 15.64 3.01 21.87
CA SER A 34 15.73 2.11 20.71
C SER A 34 16.83 1.08 20.93
N SER A 35 16.44 -0.16 21.17
CA SER A 35 17.35 -1.30 21.00
C SER A 35 17.65 -1.43 19.51
N SER A 36 18.93 -1.32 19.14
CA SER A 36 19.40 -1.54 17.77
C SER A 36 19.04 -2.93 17.30
N ALA A 37 17.91 -3.09 16.61
CA ALA A 37 17.64 -4.25 15.80
C ALA A 37 18.64 -4.24 14.63
N ASN A 38 19.29 -5.36 14.34
CA ASN A 38 20.14 -5.52 13.17
C ASN A 38 19.27 -5.29 11.92
N SER A 39 19.35 -4.11 11.33
CA SER A 39 18.64 -3.80 10.08
C SER A 39 19.26 -4.63 8.95
N VAL A 40 18.44 -5.43 8.30
CA VAL A 40 18.84 -6.13 7.07
C VAL A 40 18.48 -5.21 5.90
N HIS A 41 19.47 -4.78 5.16
CA HIS A 41 19.29 -3.90 4.00
C HIS A 41 19.32 -4.71 2.71
N SER A 42 18.42 -4.40 1.79
CA SER A 42 18.41 -4.96 0.43
C SER A 42 19.65 -4.53 -0.39
N GLY A 43 20.31 -3.46 0.02
CA GLY A 43 21.39 -2.81 -0.76
C GLY A 43 20.87 -1.98 -1.94
N ALA A 44 19.56 -1.92 -2.15
CA ALA A 44 18.95 -1.11 -3.19
C ALA A 44 19.07 0.40 -2.88
N PRO A 45 19.22 1.26 -3.91
CA PRO A 45 19.17 2.71 -3.73
C PRO A 45 17.77 3.18 -3.32
N SER A 46 17.65 4.41 -2.80
CA SER A 46 16.33 4.99 -2.51
C SER A 46 15.52 5.21 -3.79
N MET A 47 14.19 5.19 -3.68
CA MET A 47 13.31 5.39 -4.84
C MET A 47 13.47 6.78 -5.46
N SER A 48 13.75 7.81 -4.65
CA SER A 48 14.07 9.15 -5.18
C SER A 48 15.37 9.19 -5.98
N GLU A 49 16.36 8.40 -5.60
CA GLU A 49 17.61 8.28 -6.38
C GLU A 49 17.36 7.56 -7.71
N ILE A 50 16.54 6.51 -7.71
CA ILE A 50 16.12 5.79 -8.92
C ILE A 50 15.35 6.73 -9.85
N GLY A 51 14.32 7.43 -9.33
CA GLY A 51 13.53 8.37 -10.13
C GLY A 51 14.35 9.52 -10.70
N ARG A 52 15.32 10.05 -9.93
CA ARG A 52 16.23 11.10 -10.41
C ARG A 52 17.12 10.63 -11.55
N LYS A 53 17.54 9.37 -11.55
CA LYS A 53 18.34 8.78 -12.64
C LYS A 53 17.46 8.46 -13.85
N ASN A 54 16.18 8.24 -13.63
CA ASN A 54 15.18 7.84 -14.64
C ASN A 54 15.67 6.66 -15.51
N ASP A 55 16.19 5.62 -14.83
CA ASP A 55 16.76 4.43 -15.46
C ASP A 55 15.95 3.19 -15.01
N SER A 56 15.18 2.66 -15.94
CA SER A 56 14.31 1.51 -15.72
C SER A 56 15.07 0.25 -15.29
N THR A 57 16.31 0.07 -15.77
CA THR A 57 17.16 -1.05 -15.35
C THR A 57 17.48 -0.98 -13.86
N ASN A 58 17.83 0.22 -13.36
CA ASN A 58 18.08 0.40 -11.93
C ASN A 58 16.82 0.16 -11.08
N ALA A 59 15.64 0.56 -11.57
CA ALA A 59 14.36 0.31 -10.90
C ALA A 59 14.06 -1.19 -10.80
N TYR A 60 14.20 -1.92 -11.90
CA TYR A 60 14.03 -3.36 -11.94
C TYR A 60 15.01 -4.10 -11.02
N GLU A 61 16.30 -3.79 -11.08
CA GLU A 61 17.31 -4.44 -10.23
C GLU A 61 17.09 -4.14 -8.73
N ALA A 62 16.60 -2.95 -8.40
CA ALA A 62 16.21 -2.63 -7.03
C ALA A 62 15.03 -3.49 -6.57
N GLY A 63 13.98 -3.62 -7.38
CA GLY A 63 12.85 -4.50 -7.12
C GLY A 63 13.29 -5.95 -6.96
N LYS A 64 14.11 -6.45 -7.85
CA LYS A 64 14.66 -7.82 -7.80
C LYS A 64 15.47 -8.07 -6.54
N SER A 65 16.32 -7.13 -6.14
CA SER A 65 17.10 -7.24 -4.90
C SER A 65 16.21 -7.28 -3.65
N ILE A 66 15.12 -6.50 -3.63
CA ILE A 66 14.14 -6.51 -2.56
C ILE A 66 13.38 -7.85 -2.54
N GLY A 67 12.85 -8.27 -3.69
CA GLY A 67 12.12 -9.52 -3.84
C GLY A 67 12.94 -10.73 -3.42
N SER A 68 14.18 -10.83 -3.88
CA SER A 68 15.11 -11.90 -3.52
C SER A 68 15.35 -11.98 -2.01
N LEU A 69 15.52 -10.81 -1.36
CA LEU A 69 15.65 -10.77 0.09
C LEU A 69 14.37 -11.21 0.80
N MET A 70 13.21 -10.76 0.35
CA MET A 70 11.90 -11.15 0.89
C MET A 70 11.67 -12.66 0.76
N SER A 71 11.91 -13.22 -0.43
CA SER A 71 11.82 -14.65 -0.73
C SER A 71 12.73 -15.47 0.17
N ALA A 72 13.98 -15.03 0.39
CA ALA A 72 14.92 -15.70 1.28
C ALA A 72 14.45 -15.77 2.74
N TYR A 73 13.59 -14.85 3.18
CA TYR A 73 12.94 -14.89 4.50
C TYR A 73 11.57 -15.59 4.49
N GLY A 74 11.13 -16.17 3.38
CA GLY A 74 9.82 -16.80 3.23
C GLY A 74 8.66 -15.82 3.26
N LEU A 75 8.90 -14.55 2.92
CA LEU A 75 7.88 -13.52 2.80
C LEU A 75 7.39 -13.46 1.34
N ASN A 76 6.10 -13.38 1.13
CA ASN A 76 5.46 -13.49 -0.17
C ASN A 76 4.67 -12.26 -0.60
N LEU A 77 4.74 -11.17 0.17
CA LEU A 77 4.11 -9.89 -0.15
C LEU A 77 4.97 -8.75 0.39
N ASP A 78 5.39 -7.85 -0.50
CA ASP A 78 6.03 -6.59 -0.15
C ASP A 78 5.03 -5.45 -0.24
N LEU A 79 5.01 -4.58 0.78
CA LEU A 79 4.15 -3.38 0.82
C LEU A 79 4.83 -2.21 0.11
N ALA A 80 5.21 -2.44 -1.13
CA ALA A 80 5.94 -1.51 -2.01
C ALA A 80 5.52 -1.71 -3.49
N PRO A 81 5.81 -0.73 -4.36
CA PRO A 81 6.43 0.58 -4.13
C PRO A 81 5.43 1.67 -3.70
N VAL A 82 5.98 2.81 -3.24
CA VAL A 82 5.21 4.06 -3.10
C VAL A 82 5.05 4.70 -4.48
N ALA A 83 3.80 4.86 -4.90
CA ALA A 83 3.45 5.39 -6.22
C ALA A 83 3.05 6.88 -6.19
N ASP A 84 3.38 7.56 -5.13
CA ASP A 84 3.02 8.96 -4.93
C ASP A 84 3.74 9.88 -5.91
N VAL A 85 2.98 10.73 -6.59
CA VAL A 85 3.53 11.79 -7.45
C VAL A 85 3.64 13.06 -6.61
N LEU A 86 4.86 13.48 -6.27
CA LEU A 86 5.06 14.64 -5.41
C LEU A 86 4.53 15.94 -6.04
N SER A 87 3.88 16.76 -5.21
CA SER A 87 3.45 18.10 -5.56
C SER A 87 4.20 19.12 -4.69
N GLY A 88 5.25 19.71 -5.24
CA GLY A 88 5.95 20.85 -4.65
C GLY A 88 6.54 20.58 -3.26
N ASN A 89 5.82 20.93 -2.22
CA ASN A 89 6.25 20.89 -0.81
C ASN A 89 5.65 19.72 -0.02
N SER A 90 5.29 18.62 -0.65
CA SER A 90 4.81 17.45 0.09
C SER A 90 5.93 16.93 0.98
N THR A 91 5.76 17.08 2.28
CA THR A 91 6.68 16.60 3.31
C THR A 91 6.22 15.25 3.81
N GLY A 92 7.17 14.33 4.04
CA GLY A 92 6.87 13.06 4.70
C GLY A 92 7.02 11.81 3.84
N ILE A 93 6.73 11.86 2.53
CA ILE A 93 7.03 10.75 1.63
C ILE A 93 8.50 10.75 1.22
N GLY A 94 9.08 11.95 0.98
CA GLY A 94 10.52 12.14 0.80
C GLY A 94 11.16 11.22 -0.21
N ASP A 95 12.20 10.53 0.20
CA ASP A 95 13.01 9.64 -0.63
C ASP A 95 12.33 8.31 -0.99
N ARG A 96 11.11 8.08 -0.50
CA ARG A 96 10.34 6.85 -0.70
C ARG A 96 9.61 6.81 -2.04
N THR A 97 9.50 7.94 -2.76
CA THR A 97 8.88 8.03 -4.08
C THR A 97 9.87 8.43 -5.17
N PHE A 98 9.52 8.15 -6.41
CA PHE A 98 10.37 8.40 -7.59
C PHE A 98 10.38 9.88 -8.04
N GLY A 99 9.57 10.76 -7.47
CA GLY A 99 9.63 12.19 -7.74
C GLY A 99 8.31 12.88 -8.10
N THR A 100 8.39 13.91 -8.93
CA THR A 100 7.28 14.84 -9.22
C THR A 100 6.62 14.64 -10.59
N ASP A 101 7.27 13.89 -11.48
CA ASP A 101 6.76 13.59 -12.82
C ASP A 101 5.99 12.27 -12.81
N ALA A 102 4.71 12.33 -13.17
CA ALA A 102 3.81 11.17 -13.07
C ALA A 102 4.23 10.00 -13.98
N GLN A 103 4.81 10.29 -15.16
CA GLN A 103 5.27 9.24 -16.05
C GLN A 103 6.53 8.57 -15.50
N THR A 104 7.49 9.35 -14.98
CA THR A 104 8.66 8.79 -14.30
C THR A 104 8.26 7.91 -13.11
N VAL A 105 7.31 8.36 -12.28
CA VAL A 105 6.80 7.55 -11.16
C VAL A 105 6.17 6.26 -11.68
N SER A 106 5.35 6.34 -12.73
CA SER A 106 4.69 5.17 -13.34
C SER A 106 5.70 4.16 -13.88
N ASP A 107 6.66 4.63 -14.69
CA ASP A 107 7.66 3.77 -15.32
C ASP A 107 8.55 3.08 -14.28
N MET A 108 9.06 3.83 -13.30
CA MET A 108 9.94 3.29 -12.28
C MET A 108 9.20 2.35 -11.32
N ALA A 109 7.98 2.70 -10.89
CA ALA A 109 7.17 1.84 -10.04
C ALA A 109 6.84 0.50 -10.72
N SER A 110 6.49 0.54 -12.00
CA SER A 110 6.21 -0.67 -12.79
C SER A 110 7.42 -1.61 -12.86
N GLU A 111 8.62 -1.05 -13.05
CA GLU A 111 9.85 -1.84 -13.09
C GLU A 111 10.24 -2.42 -11.73
N VAL A 112 10.04 -1.67 -10.64
CA VAL A 112 10.23 -2.21 -9.28
C VAL A 112 9.26 -3.36 -9.01
N ILE A 113 7.97 -3.20 -9.35
CA ILE A 113 6.96 -4.25 -9.21
C ILE A 113 7.39 -5.50 -9.99
N ARG A 114 7.80 -5.34 -11.24
CA ARG A 114 8.26 -6.44 -12.09
C ARG A 114 9.45 -7.18 -11.47
N GLY A 115 10.43 -6.44 -10.94
CA GLY A 115 11.60 -7.02 -10.27
C GLY A 115 11.23 -7.80 -9.00
N ILE A 116 10.31 -7.28 -8.16
CA ILE A 116 9.81 -7.97 -6.97
C ILE A 116 9.09 -9.27 -7.36
N GLN A 117 8.21 -9.20 -8.36
CA GLN A 117 7.40 -10.34 -8.79
C GLN A 117 8.22 -11.46 -9.44
N GLU A 118 9.35 -11.15 -10.06
CA GLU A 118 10.26 -12.18 -10.62
C GLU A 118 10.89 -13.09 -9.55
N GLU A 119 10.86 -12.68 -8.30
CA GLU A 119 11.36 -13.44 -7.15
C GLU A 119 10.22 -14.14 -6.35
N ASP A 120 9.08 -14.41 -7.00
CA ASP A 120 7.89 -15.04 -6.42
C ASP A 120 7.32 -14.29 -5.20
N VAL A 121 7.50 -12.97 -5.16
CA VAL A 121 6.96 -12.07 -4.13
C VAL A 121 5.96 -11.11 -4.76
N ASN A 122 4.77 -10.97 -4.19
CA ASN A 122 3.80 -9.98 -4.64
C ASN A 122 4.22 -8.58 -4.20
N ALA A 123 3.86 -7.57 -5.00
CA ALA A 123 4.04 -6.17 -4.69
C ALA A 123 2.69 -5.51 -4.40
N ALA A 124 2.62 -4.68 -3.34
CA ALA A 124 1.45 -3.88 -3.03
C ALA A 124 1.76 -2.40 -3.25
N MET A 125 1.28 -1.86 -4.39
CA MET A 125 1.45 -0.44 -4.71
C MET A 125 0.67 0.44 -3.73
N LYS A 126 1.30 1.50 -3.21
CA LYS A 126 0.74 2.36 -2.16
C LYS A 126 1.09 3.84 -2.43
N TYR A 127 0.36 4.80 -1.90
CA TYR A 127 -0.85 4.82 -1.05
C TYR A 127 -2.02 5.46 -1.82
N PHE A 128 -2.82 4.69 -2.52
CA PHE A 128 -3.90 5.26 -3.32
C PHE A 128 -4.82 6.17 -2.49
N PRO A 129 -5.18 7.40 -2.95
CA PRO A 129 -4.85 8.05 -4.21
C PRO A 129 -3.49 8.78 -4.25
N GLY A 130 -2.71 8.79 -3.18
CA GLY A 130 -1.34 9.32 -3.09
C GLY A 130 -1.19 10.50 -2.13
N TYR A 131 -0.34 10.36 -1.11
CA TYR A 131 -0.02 11.44 -0.16
C TYR A 131 0.77 12.58 -0.82
N GLY A 132 1.45 12.32 -1.96
CA GLY A 132 2.30 13.29 -2.65
C GLY A 132 1.60 14.58 -3.07
N ALA A 133 0.27 14.55 -3.26
CA ALA A 133 -0.57 15.71 -3.55
C ALA A 133 -1.33 16.24 -2.33
N ALA A 134 -1.27 15.55 -1.19
CA ALA A 134 -2.03 15.91 -0.01
C ALA A 134 -1.41 17.09 0.74
N SER A 135 -2.26 17.98 1.23
CA SER A 135 -1.90 19.00 2.20
C SER A 135 -2.18 18.48 3.61
N SER A 136 -1.27 18.76 4.56
CA SER A 136 -1.52 18.43 5.97
C SER A 136 -2.74 19.19 6.49
N ASN A 137 -3.65 18.49 7.15
CA ASN A 137 -4.75 19.10 7.87
C ASN A 137 -4.50 18.88 9.37
N MET A 138 -4.21 19.94 10.12
CA MET A 138 -3.87 19.89 11.56
C MET A 138 -4.95 19.27 12.45
N SER A 139 -6.16 19.11 11.97
CA SER A 139 -7.29 18.59 12.76
C SER A 139 -7.95 17.32 12.20
N GLY A 140 -7.46 16.79 11.09
CA GLY A 140 -8.11 15.67 10.41
C GLY A 140 -7.18 14.89 9.47
N PHE A 141 -7.76 14.19 8.52
CA PHE A 141 -7.01 13.47 7.50
C PHE A 141 -6.28 14.42 6.54
N PRO A 142 -5.13 14.02 5.97
CA PRO A 142 -4.54 14.72 4.83
C PRO A 142 -5.55 14.88 3.71
N VAL A 143 -5.55 16.04 3.02
CA VAL A 143 -6.60 16.40 2.07
C VAL A 143 -6.01 16.66 0.69
N ILE A 144 -6.63 16.06 -0.33
CA ILE A 144 -6.41 16.39 -1.74
C ILE A 144 -7.64 17.16 -2.26
N ASN A 145 -7.41 18.39 -2.72
CA ASN A 145 -8.47 19.24 -3.26
C ASN A 145 -8.62 19.16 -4.78
N SER A 146 -7.95 18.23 -5.45
CA SER A 146 -8.06 17.99 -6.89
C SER A 146 -9.42 17.38 -7.24
N SER A 147 -9.92 17.71 -8.41
CA SER A 147 -11.06 17.03 -9.03
C SER A 147 -10.66 15.63 -9.52
N LEU A 148 -11.67 14.77 -9.76
CA LEU A 148 -11.43 13.43 -10.32
C LEU A 148 -10.66 13.47 -11.65
N ASP A 149 -10.97 14.43 -12.51
CA ASP A 149 -10.31 14.57 -13.81
C ASP A 149 -8.83 15.01 -13.69
N GLU A 150 -8.50 15.79 -12.67
CA GLU A 150 -7.12 16.17 -12.38
C GLU A 150 -6.35 14.97 -11.82
N LEU A 151 -6.93 14.23 -10.88
CA LEU A 151 -6.34 13.00 -10.32
C LEU A 151 -6.07 11.95 -11.41
N LYS A 152 -7.01 11.74 -12.33
CA LYS A 152 -6.85 10.81 -13.46
C LYS A 152 -5.69 11.19 -14.39
N LYS A 153 -5.35 12.47 -14.48
CA LYS A 153 -4.25 12.94 -15.34
C LYS A 153 -2.88 12.85 -14.70
N LYS A 154 -2.80 12.74 -13.38
CA LYS A 154 -1.54 12.80 -12.66
C LYS A 154 -1.40 11.68 -11.63
N GLU A 155 -2.10 11.79 -10.50
CA GLU A 155 -1.93 10.88 -9.36
C GLU A 155 -2.34 9.43 -9.67
N PHE A 156 -3.32 9.24 -10.57
CA PHE A 156 -3.79 7.89 -10.93
C PHE A 156 -3.02 7.25 -12.09
N LEU A 157 -2.13 7.98 -12.76
CA LEU A 157 -1.39 7.43 -13.89
C LEU A 157 -0.55 6.19 -13.47
N PRO A 158 0.26 6.24 -12.40
CA PRO A 158 1.02 5.06 -11.97
C PRO A 158 0.14 3.85 -11.64
N TYR A 159 -1.01 4.09 -10.99
CA TYR A 159 -1.96 3.01 -10.67
C TYR A 159 -2.62 2.42 -11.91
N SER A 160 -3.03 3.28 -12.86
CA SER A 160 -3.65 2.82 -14.11
C SER A 160 -2.71 1.93 -14.92
N ASP A 161 -1.44 2.30 -15.01
CA ASP A 161 -0.43 1.54 -15.74
C ASP A 161 -0.10 0.22 -15.05
N ALA A 162 0.04 0.21 -13.72
CA ALA A 162 0.27 -1.01 -12.95
C ALA A 162 -0.94 -1.97 -13.00
N ILE A 163 -2.17 -1.45 -12.95
CA ILE A 163 -3.40 -2.23 -13.12
C ILE A 163 -3.43 -2.89 -14.50
N ALA A 164 -3.07 -2.15 -15.55
CA ALA A 164 -3.01 -2.67 -16.91
C ALA A 164 -1.96 -3.78 -17.08
N GLN A 165 -0.92 -3.78 -16.24
CA GLN A 165 0.13 -4.81 -16.20
C GLN A 165 -0.20 -5.99 -15.26
N GLY A 166 -1.36 -5.99 -14.61
CA GLY A 166 -1.83 -7.12 -13.82
C GLY A 166 -1.43 -7.08 -12.35
N LEU A 167 -1.23 -5.90 -11.77
CA LEU A 167 -0.97 -5.75 -10.33
C LEU A 167 -2.09 -6.37 -9.49
N ASP A 168 -1.72 -7.19 -8.49
CA ASP A 168 -2.67 -7.91 -7.64
C ASP A 168 -3.01 -7.20 -6.32
N PHE A 169 -2.19 -6.24 -5.84
CA PHE A 169 -2.42 -5.56 -4.56
C PHE A 169 -2.30 -4.04 -4.68
N ILE A 170 -3.28 -3.33 -4.12
CA ILE A 170 -3.21 -1.88 -3.91
C ILE A 170 -3.57 -1.55 -2.47
N MET A 171 -2.69 -0.78 -1.80
CA MET A 171 -2.98 -0.21 -0.50
C MET A 171 -3.59 1.18 -0.64
N VAL A 172 -4.69 1.41 0.06
CA VAL A 172 -5.44 2.68 0.05
C VAL A 172 -5.14 3.47 1.31
N GLY A 173 -4.62 4.68 1.14
CA GLY A 173 -4.22 5.57 2.22
C GLY A 173 -5.40 6.26 2.93
N HIS A 174 -5.09 6.86 4.09
CA HIS A 174 -6.07 7.60 4.89
C HIS A 174 -6.15 9.08 4.47
N ILE A 175 -6.51 9.31 3.22
CA ILE A 175 -6.51 10.62 2.55
C ILE A 175 -7.93 11.01 2.21
N SER A 176 -8.38 12.20 2.63
CA SER A 176 -9.66 12.76 2.21
C SER A 176 -9.57 13.41 0.84
N VAL A 177 -10.58 13.17 0.00
CA VAL A 177 -10.68 13.73 -1.35
C VAL A 177 -12.06 14.37 -1.54
N PRO A 178 -12.39 15.46 -0.80
CA PRO A 178 -13.77 15.96 -0.69
C PRO A 178 -14.38 16.41 -2.03
N ASN A 179 -13.56 16.85 -2.99
CA ASN A 179 -14.06 17.21 -4.33
C ASN A 179 -14.48 15.98 -5.17
N VAL A 180 -14.17 14.77 -4.73
CA VAL A 180 -14.58 13.51 -5.37
C VAL A 180 -15.63 12.79 -4.54
N THR A 181 -15.41 12.70 -3.22
CA THR A 181 -16.29 11.95 -2.30
C THR A 181 -17.51 12.75 -1.86
N GLY A 182 -17.40 14.08 -1.81
CA GLY A 182 -18.42 14.99 -1.30
C GLY A 182 -18.37 15.19 0.23
N ASP A 183 -17.45 14.51 0.93
CA ASP A 183 -17.23 14.59 2.37
C ASP A 183 -15.75 14.36 2.71
N ASP A 184 -15.41 14.41 4.02
CA ASP A 184 -14.04 14.21 4.52
C ASP A 184 -13.70 12.76 4.85
N THR A 185 -14.52 11.78 4.45
CA THR A 185 -14.24 10.35 4.66
C THR A 185 -12.93 9.99 3.96
N PRO A 186 -11.95 9.37 4.66
CA PRO A 186 -10.69 9.00 4.03
C PRO A 186 -10.89 7.91 2.99
N ALA A 187 -10.07 7.90 1.96
CA ALA A 187 -10.16 7.01 0.80
C ALA A 187 -10.25 5.52 1.22
N SER A 188 -9.50 5.11 2.24
CA SER A 188 -9.51 3.75 2.78
C SER A 188 -10.86 3.29 3.38
N LEU A 189 -11.74 4.23 3.72
CA LEU A 189 -13.06 3.98 4.29
C LEU A 189 -14.20 4.48 3.36
N SER A 190 -13.88 4.87 2.13
CA SER A 190 -14.80 5.49 1.17
C SER A 190 -15.17 4.53 0.04
N ASP A 191 -16.46 4.15 -0.01
CA ASP A 191 -17.01 3.38 -1.13
C ASP A 191 -16.78 4.09 -2.47
N LYS A 192 -16.93 5.41 -2.49
CA LYS A 192 -16.65 6.23 -3.69
C LYS A 192 -15.24 6.04 -4.21
N MET A 193 -14.24 6.01 -3.31
CA MET A 193 -12.84 5.89 -3.73
C MET A 193 -12.46 4.44 -4.09
N ILE A 194 -12.93 3.45 -3.32
CA ILE A 194 -12.56 2.05 -3.55
C ILE A 194 -13.47 1.41 -4.61
N SER A 195 -14.79 1.40 -4.38
CA SER A 195 -15.70 0.65 -5.27
C SER A 195 -15.92 1.37 -6.59
N GLU A 196 -16.18 2.68 -6.59
CA GLU A 196 -16.45 3.38 -7.84
C GLU A 196 -15.15 3.78 -8.56
N VAL A 197 -14.23 4.51 -7.92
CA VAL A 197 -13.05 5.04 -8.61
C VAL A 197 -12.03 3.93 -8.88
N LEU A 198 -11.54 3.23 -7.84
CA LEU A 198 -10.47 2.25 -8.03
C LEU A 198 -10.95 1.01 -8.80
N ARG A 199 -12.11 0.42 -8.40
CA ARG A 199 -12.58 -0.81 -9.03
C ARG A 199 -13.32 -0.60 -10.34
N GLN A 200 -14.26 0.37 -10.42
CA GLN A 200 -15.07 0.56 -11.63
C GLN A 200 -14.36 1.44 -12.65
N ASP A 201 -13.89 2.62 -12.26
CA ASP A 201 -13.29 3.59 -13.20
C ASP A 201 -11.90 3.17 -13.66
N LEU A 202 -11.01 2.74 -12.74
CA LEU A 202 -9.65 2.28 -13.06
C LEU A 202 -9.58 0.78 -13.39
N GLY A 203 -10.64 0.03 -13.12
CA GLY A 203 -10.75 -1.37 -13.50
C GLY A 203 -9.98 -2.37 -12.62
N PHE A 204 -9.58 -1.98 -11.40
CA PHE A 204 -8.82 -2.86 -10.52
C PHE A 204 -9.61 -4.07 -10.06
N LYS A 205 -9.07 -5.28 -10.27
CA LYS A 205 -9.69 -6.56 -9.94
C LYS A 205 -8.98 -7.31 -8.81
N GLY A 206 -7.84 -6.81 -8.37
CA GLY A 206 -7.02 -7.40 -7.32
C GLY A 206 -7.53 -7.12 -5.91
N ILE A 207 -6.66 -7.37 -4.96
CA ILE A 207 -6.89 -7.20 -3.52
C ILE A 207 -6.67 -5.75 -3.14
N VAL A 208 -7.68 -5.13 -2.54
CA VAL A 208 -7.57 -3.81 -1.91
C VAL A 208 -7.29 -4.00 -0.44
N MET A 209 -6.21 -3.42 0.04
CA MET A 209 -5.90 -3.36 1.46
C MET A 209 -5.96 -1.94 1.98
N THR A 210 -6.30 -1.77 3.25
CA THR A 210 -6.20 -0.46 3.91
C THR A 210 -4.76 -0.18 4.28
N ASP A 211 -4.41 1.10 4.43
CA ASP A 211 -3.29 1.50 5.27
C ASP A 211 -3.55 1.12 6.73
N TYR A 212 -2.60 1.34 7.64
CA TYR A 212 -2.67 0.92 9.04
C TYR A 212 -3.88 1.52 9.78
N LEU A 213 -4.83 0.69 10.20
CA LEU A 213 -6.04 1.18 10.89
C LEU A 213 -5.81 1.62 12.34
N ASN A 214 -4.61 1.38 12.91
CA ASN A 214 -4.15 1.95 14.17
C ASN A 214 -3.54 3.35 14.00
N ASP A 215 -3.53 3.93 12.79
CA ASP A 215 -3.08 5.30 12.55
C ASP A 215 -3.86 6.29 13.44
N ARG A 216 -3.14 7.29 13.99
CA ARG A 216 -3.72 8.30 14.90
C ARG A 216 -4.93 9.01 14.33
N THR A 217 -4.95 9.27 13.01
CA THR A 217 -6.09 9.95 12.37
C THR A 217 -7.31 9.05 12.29
N ILE A 218 -7.13 7.74 12.12
CA ILE A 218 -8.21 6.76 12.17
C ILE A 218 -8.72 6.61 13.61
N VAL A 219 -7.84 6.27 14.56
CA VAL A 219 -8.20 6.00 15.96
C VAL A 219 -8.87 7.21 16.62
N LYS A 220 -8.48 8.44 16.26
CA LYS A 220 -9.10 9.66 16.75
C LYS A 220 -10.56 9.83 16.28
N ASN A 221 -10.91 9.31 15.11
CA ASN A 221 -12.19 9.58 14.45
C ASN A 221 -13.13 8.36 14.43
N TYR A 222 -12.60 7.14 14.54
CA TYR A 222 -13.36 5.89 14.46
C TYR A 222 -12.92 4.92 15.56
N SER A 223 -13.87 4.13 16.08
CA SER A 223 -13.53 2.95 16.85
C SER A 223 -12.94 1.87 15.91
N ALA A 224 -12.15 0.92 16.45
CA ALA A 224 -11.63 -0.19 15.66
C ALA A 224 -12.75 -0.97 14.94
N ALA A 225 -13.89 -1.18 15.62
CA ALA A 225 -15.09 -1.80 15.04
C ALA A 225 -15.67 -0.99 13.86
N ASP A 226 -15.82 0.34 14.03
CA ASP A 226 -16.39 1.20 13.00
C ASP A 226 -15.44 1.33 11.78
N ALA A 227 -14.14 1.47 12.02
CA ALA A 227 -13.14 1.51 10.95
C ALA A 227 -13.14 0.23 10.12
N ALA A 228 -13.16 -0.94 10.78
CA ALA A 228 -13.18 -2.23 10.11
C ALA A 228 -14.48 -2.43 9.29
N VAL A 229 -15.62 -2.13 9.86
CA VAL A 229 -16.91 -2.24 9.16
C VAL A 229 -16.96 -1.32 7.95
N LYS A 230 -16.54 -0.04 8.11
CA LYS A 230 -16.53 0.94 7.02
C LYS A 230 -15.57 0.53 5.90
N ALA A 231 -14.36 0.05 6.23
CA ALA A 231 -13.41 -0.40 5.23
C ALA A 231 -13.95 -1.55 4.37
N ILE A 232 -14.59 -2.57 5.00
CA ILE A 232 -15.20 -3.68 4.27
C ILE A 232 -16.37 -3.20 3.41
N GLN A 233 -17.24 -2.34 3.96
CA GLN A 233 -18.35 -1.75 3.20
C GLN A 233 -17.87 -0.93 2.02
N ALA A 234 -16.76 -0.20 2.18
CA ALA A 234 -16.14 0.58 1.12
C ALA A 234 -15.54 -0.27 -0.01
N GLY A 235 -15.26 -1.56 0.22
CA GLY A 235 -14.72 -2.46 -0.80
C GLY A 235 -13.31 -2.98 -0.52
N ALA A 236 -12.73 -2.72 0.65
CA ALA A 236 -11.45 -3.30 1.07
C ALA A 236 -11.58 -4.80 1.35
N ASP A 237 -10.56 -5.56 1.01
CA ASP A 237 -10.47 -7.01 1.17
C ASP A 237 -9.59 -7.41 2.35
N LEU A 238 -8.55 -6.62 2.65
CA LEU A 238 -7.64 -6.80 3.77
C LEU A 238 -7.60 -5.53 4.63
N LEU A 239 -7.69 -5.73 5.93
CA LEU A 239 -7.60 -4.67 6.94
C LEU A 239 -6.26 -4.78 7.65
N LEU A 240 -5.43 -3.74 7.54
CA LEU A 240 -4.09 -3.77 8.10
C LEU A 240 -4.10 -3.19 9.52
N GLU A 241 -3.58 -3.94 10.47
CA GLU A 241 -3.34 -3.53 11.86
C GLU A 241 -4.47 -2.69 12.49
N PRO A 242 -5.67 -3.23 12.72
CA PRO A 242 -6.68 -2.51 13.49
C PRO A 242 -6.17 -2.27 14.94
N ASP A 243 -6.47 -1.11 15.50
CA ASP A 243 -6.07 -0.72 16.85
C ASP A 243 -6.47 -1.72 17.94
N ASP A 244 -7.63 -2.36 17.76
CA ASP A 244 -8.12 -3.48 18.57
C ASP A 244 -8.69 -4.55 17.64
N LEU A 245 -7.96 -5.65 17.49
CA LEU A 245 -8.32 -6.74 16.59
C LEU A 245 -9.63 -7.43 17.00
N ASP A 246 -9.84 -7.65 18.30
CA ASP A 246 -11.04 -8.33 18.81
C ASP A 246 -12.28 -7.45 18.59
N ALA A 247 -12.18 -6.15 18.88
CA ALA A 247 -13.25 -5.20 18.63
C ALA A 247 -13.56 -5.06 17.13
N ALA A 248 -12.56 -5.04 16.28
CA ALA A 248 -12.72 -5.00 14.82
C ALA A 248 -13.45 -6.26 14.32
N TYR A 249 -13.01 -7.44 14.73
CA TYR A 249 -13.62 -8.72 14.37
C TYR A 249 -15.08 -8.81 14.82
N GLU A 250 -15.35 -8.51 16.09
CA GLU A 250 -16.71 -8.54 16.63
C GLU A 250 -17.63 -7.50 15.95
N GLY A 251 -17.09 -6.33 15.61
CA GLY A 251 -17.79 -5.30 14.84
C GLY A 251 -18.24 -5.81 13.47
N VAL A 252 -17.33 -6.41 12.72
CA VAL A 252 -17.61 -7.01 11.40
C VAL A 252 -18.62 -8.16 11.53
N LEU A 253 -18.41 -9.09 12.46
CA LEU A 253 -19.33 -10.20 12.70
C LEU A 253 -20.74 -9.73 13.02
N LYS A 254 -20.86 -8.67 13.82
CA LYS A 254 -22.15 -8.06 14.15
C LYS A 254 -22.80 -7.41 12.92
N ALA A 255 -22.02 -6.70 12.10
CA ALA A 255 -22.51 -6.08 10.87
C ALA A 255 -23.02 -7.11 9.86
N VAL A 256 -22.33 -8.26 9.72
CA VAL A 256 -22.78 -9.37 8.88
C VAL A 256 -24.10 -9.96 9.42
N LYS A 257 -24.18 -10.27 10.73
CA LYS A 257 -25.41 -10.80 11.35
C LYS A 257 -26.63 -9.87 11.21
N LYS A 258 -26.39 -8.56 11.10
CA LYS A 258 -27.44 -7.57 10.88
C LYS A 258 -27.81 -7.41 9.40
N GLY A 259 -26.95 -7.86 8.47
CA GLY A 259 -27.06 -7.61 7.05
C GLY A 259 -26.51 -6.23 6.59
N ASP A 260 -25.81 -5.52 7.48
CA ASP A 260 -25.10 -4.27 7.14
C ASP A 260 -23.88 -4.53 6.22
N ILE A 261 -23.30 -5.73 6.29
CA ILE A 261 -22.36 -6.33 5.34
C ILE A 261 -23.00 -7.63 4.84
N THR A 262 -23.13 -7.79 3.53
CA THR A 262 -23.70 -9.00 2.93
C THR A 262 -22.66 -10.13 2.88
N GLU A 263 -23.12 -11.39 2.89
CA GLU A 263 -22.27 -12.55 2.67
C GLU A 263 -21.61 -12.48 1.29
N ASP A 264 -22.33 -12.08 0.25
CA ASP A 264 -21.79 -11.88 -1.11
C ASP A 264 -20.59 -10.93 -1.11
N ARG A 265 -20.65 -9.84 -0.30
CA ARG A 265 -19.52 -8.89 -0.18
C ARG A 265 -18.28 -9.56 0.42
N LEU A 266 -18.45 -10.42 1.41
CA LEU A 266 -17.34 -11.20 1.99
C LEU A 266 -16.82 -12.24 1.01
N ASP A 267 -17.71 -12.94 0.31
CA ASP A 267 -17.34 -13.93 -0.71
C ASP A 267 -16.51 -13.33 -1.84
N GLU A 268 -16.81 -12.10 -2.24
CA GLU A 268 -15.99 -11.37 -3.19
C GLU A 268 -14.54 -11.17 -2.69
N SER A 269 -14.35 -10.80 -1.42
CA SER A 269 -13.02 -10.65 -0.83
C SER A 269 -12.30 -11.99 -0.72
N ILE A 270 -12.99 -13.02 -0.24
CA ILE A 270 -12.45 -14.38 -0.12
C ILE A 270 -12.02 -14.89 -1.49
N TYR A 271 -12.83 -14.68 -2.54
CA TYR A 271 -12.50 -15.08 -3.90
C TYR A 271 -11.21 -14.42 -4.38
N ARG A 272 -11.05 -13.09 -4.20
CA ARG A 272 -9.83 -12.38 -4.60
C ARG A 272 -8.60 -12.89 -3.86
N ILE A 273 -8.72 -13.10 -2.55
CA ILE A 273 -7.64 -13.60 -1.69
C ILE A 273 -7.25 -15.02 -2.09
N LEU A 274 -8.22 -15.92 -2.28
CA LEU A 274 -7.96 -17.30 -2.67
C LEU A 274 -7.36 -17.40 -4.07
N ARG A 275 -7.81 -16.57 -5.02
CA ARG A 275 -7.24 -16.54 -6.38
C ARG A 275 -5.74 -16.27 -6.32
N VAL A 276 -5.30 -15.26 -5.58
CA VAL A 276 -3.88 -14.93 -5.45
C VAL A 276 -3.12 -16.02 -4.69
N LYS A 277 -3.68 -16.55 -3.60
CA LYS A 277 -3.03 -17.63 -2.85
C LYS A 277 -2.84 -18.91 -3.66
N LEU A 278 -3.77 -19.24 -4.54
CA LEU A 278 -3.68 -20.42 -5.38
C LEU A 278 -2.66 -20.24 -6.51
N SER A 279 -2.61 -19.07 -7.16
CA SER A 279 -1.59 -18.79 -8.18
C SER A 279 -0.16 -18.93 -7.64
N MET A 280 0.08 -18.49 -6.41
CA MET A 280 1.38 -18.65 -5.75
C MET A 280 1.76 -20.11 -5.45
N GLN A 281 0.79 -21.02 -5.29
CA GLN A 281 1.05 -22.44 -5.03
C GLN A 281 1.37 -23.21 -6.31
N ASP A 282 0.73 -22.85 -7.42
CA ASP A 282 0.94 -23.51 -8.72
C ASP A 282 2.37 -23.24 -9.24
N GLU A 283 2.90 -22.03 -9.06
CA GLU A 283 4.27 -21.65 -9.44
C GLU A 283 5.31 -22.42 -8.62
N SER A 284 5.08 -22.65 -7.32
CA SER A 284 5.99 -23.41 -6.46
C SER A 284 6.04 -24.91 -6.75
N SER A 285 5.02 -25.47 -7.39
CA SER A 285 4.97 -26.90 -7.73
C SER A 285 5.75 -27.24 -9.01
N ASP A 286 5.83 -26.31 -9.95
CA ASP A 286 6.53 -26.51 -11.24
C ASP A 286 8.06 -26.50 -11.06
N THR A 287 8.58 -25.78 -10.06
CA THR A 287 10.04 -25.75 -9.78
C THR A 287 10.56 -27.05 -9.14
N THR A 288 9.72 -27.82 -8.45
CA THR A 288 10.13 -29.08 -7.82
C THR A 288 10.16 -30.28 -8.77
N GLU A 289 9.46 -30.23 -9.90
CA GLU A 289 9.52 -31.32 -10.91
C GLU A 289 10.73 -31.23 -11.85
N SER A 290 11.35 -30.05 -11.99
CA SER A 290 12.51 -29.87 -12.89
C SER A 290 13.85 -30.34 -12.31
N GLU A 291 13.97 -30.54 -10.99
CA GLU A 291 15.22 -31.03 -10.35
C GLU A 291 15.32 -32.55 -10.28
N SER A 292 14.29 -33.31 -10.62
CA SER A 292 14.29 -34.78 -10.47
C SER A 292 14.63 -35.60 -11.74
N VAL A 293 15.06 -34.97 -12.84
CA VAL A 293 15.38 -35.66 -14.12
C VAL A 293 16.82 -35.41 -14.59
N SER A 294 17.80 -35.49 -13.69
CA SER A 294 19.20 -35.56 -14.13
C SER A 294 20.04 -36.50 -13.24
N ASP A 295 19.71 -37.78 -13.25
CA ASP A 295 20.64 -38.85 -12.88
C ASP A 295 20.13 -40.18 -13.44
N TYR A 296 20.55 -40.48 -14.69
CA TYR A 296 20.81 -41.85 -15.18
C TYR A 296 21.70 -41.77 -16.43
#